data_31b993bd7b43055b78a85365cc702fd2
#
_entry.id   31b993bd7b43055b78a85365cc702fd2
#
_cell.length_a   1.000
_cell.length_b   1.000
_cell.length_c   1.000
_cell.angle_alpha   90.00
_cell.angle_beta   90.00
_cell.angle_gamma   90.00
#
_symmetry.space_group_name_H-M   'P 1'
#
loop_
_entity.id
_entity.type
_entity.pdbx_description
1 polymer ?
#
loop_
_entity_poly.entity_id
_entity_poly.type
_entity_poly.pdbx_seq_one_letter_code
_entity_poly.pdbx_strand_id
1 'polypeptide(L)'
;MANYIYTGSWKSSPEKDDAGIQLYRQNPQNGTLDAVEKYMPELSAGYICISENGKYLYTVDEIKRHPDHMETEGSIWAFKIDRRDGTLKEINHISSYGVFPNYLAVSKDGRHLFAVNYGSEDVLIRTKRNHKGEIEIEHLYEESSMAAFSLREDGGLDQLEDLRKAEGIPSRFFEWFQSAPHPHCIGISPDDQMILVADRG
;
A
#
# COMPACT_ATOMS: atom_id res chain seq x y z
N MET A 1 10.36 16.27 24.78
CA MET A 1 9.91 16.56 23.41
C MET A 1 8.52 15.98 23.26
N ALA A 2 7.64 16.62 22.52
CA ALA A 2 6.32 16.04 22.23
C ALA A 2 6.50 14.85 21.28
N ASN A 3 5.76 13.78 21.49
CA ASN A 3 5.68 12.66 20.57
C ASN A 3 4.53 12.92 19.61
N TYR A 4 4.76 12.67 18.33
CA TYR A 4 3.74 12.76 17.29
C TYR A 4 3.39 11.36 16.81
N ILE A 5 2.09 11.13 16.59
CA ILE A 5 1.54 9.85 16.16
C ILE A 5 0.69 10.11 14.92
N TYR A 6 0.87 9.28 13.91
CA TYR A 6 0.06 9.29 12.70
C TYR A 6 -0.78 8.03 12.64
N THR A 7 -2.06 8.20 12.32
CA THR A 7 -2.95 7.08 12.03
C THR A 7 -3.53 7.23 10.64
N GLY A 8 -3.56 6.15 9.89
CA GLY A 8 -4.26 6.08 8.61
C GLY A 8 -5.64 5.46 8.79
N SER A 9 -6.53 5.77 7.88
CA SER A 9 -7.87 5.18 7.85
C SER A 9 -8.38 5.02 6.42
N TRP A 10 -9.27 4.04 6.24
CA TRP A 10 -9.99 3.84 5.01
C TRP A 10 -11.22 4.74 4.94
N LYS A 11 -11.62 5.11 3.73
CA LYS A 11 -12.89 5.79 3.49
C LYS A 11 -14.05 4.88 3.89
N SER A 12 -15.05 5.45 4.55
CA SER A 12 -16.26 4.69 4.93
C SER A 12 -17.15 4.36 3.72
N SER A 13 -17.02 5.12 2.64
CA SER A 13 -17.56 4.81 1.32
C SER A 13 -16.74 5.56 0.25
N PRO A 14 -16.77 5.12 -1.02
CA PRO A 14 -16.02 5.77 -2.10
C PRO A 14 -16.29 7.27 -2.26
N GLU A 15 -17.51 7.72 -1.94
CA GLU A 15 -17.95 9.11 -2.13
C GLU A 15 -17.65 10.04 -0.94
N LYS A 16 -17.07 9.51 0.15
CA LYS A 16 -16.81 10.31 1.36
C LYS A 16 -15.33 10.63 1.51
N ASP A 17 -15.05 11.86 1.94
CA ASP A 17 -13.72 12.32 2.30
C ASP A 17 -13.58 12.31 3.84
N ASP A 18 -13.69 11.12 4.43
CA ASP A 18 -13.69 10.90 5.88
C ASP A 18 -12.49 10.08 6.39
N ALA A 19 -11.55 9.73 5.51
CA ALA A 19 -10.36 8.92 5.76
C ALA A 19 -9.06 9.75 5.85
N GLY A 20 -7.97 9.22 5.32
CA GLY A 20 -6.67 9.89 5.25
C GLY A 20 -5.79 9.68 6.46
N ILE A 21 -4.91 10.64 6.70
CA ILE A 21 -3.93 10.59 7.78
C ILE A 21 -4.32 11.58 8.87
N GLN A 22 -4.46 11.10 10.12
CA GLN A 22 -4.67 11.96 11.29
C GLN A 22 -3.38 12.09 12.10
N LEU A 23 -2.94 13.32 12.31
CA LEU A 23 -1.84 13.66 13.23
C LEU A 23 -2.37 13.89 14.65
N TYR A 24 -1.73 13.25 15.61
CA TYR A 24 -1.92 13.46 17.04
C TYR A 24 -0.64 13.93 17.70
N ARG A 25 -0.79 14.74 18.74
CA ARG A 25 0.26 15.04 19.70
C ARG A 25 0.02 14.25 20.98
N GLN A 26 0.98 13.46 21.40
CA GLN A 26 0.91 12.72 22.65
C GLN A 26 1.37 13.60 23.84
N ASN A 27 0.58 13.62 24.90
CA ASN A 27 0.99 14.17 26.17
C ASN A 27 1.95 13.18 26.87
N PRO A 28 3.22 13.56 27.12
CA PRO A 28 4.21 12.64 27.66
C PRO A 28 3.99 12.25 29.13
N GLN A 29 3.11 12.97 29.87
CA GLN A 29 2.85 12.72 31.28
C GLN A 29 1.75 11.69 31.50
N ASN A 30 0.74 11.67 30.67
CA ASN A 30 -0.43 10.81 30.85
C ASN A 30 -0.78 9.94 29.63
N GLY A 31 -0.06 10.12 28.49
CA GLY A 31 -0.25 9.33 27.28
C GLY A 31 -1.47 9.72 26.44
N THR A 32 -2.26 10.73 26.85
CA THR A 32 -3.42 11.17 26.06
C THR A 32 -3.01 11.74 24.71
N LEU A 33 -3.90 11.60 23.73
CA LEU A 33 -3.70 12.06 22.35
C LEU A 33 -4.61 13.25 22.06
N ASP A 34 -4.00 14.37 21.67
CA ASP A 34 -4.71 15.54 21.17
C ASP A 34 -4.65 15.52 19.64
N ALA A 35 -5.79 15.53 18.97
CA ALA A 35 -5.85 15.64 17.51
C ALA A 35 -5.32 17.01 17.08
N VAL A 36 -4.40 17.03 16.12
CA VAL A 36 -3.74 18.24 15.62
C VAL A 36 -4.27 18.61 14.26
N GLU A 37 -4.09 17.73 13.27
CA GLU A 37 -4.45 18.01 11.88
C GLU A 37 -4.80 16.71 11.14
N LYS A 38 -5.64 16.83 10.11
CA LYS A 38 -6.02 15.76 9.22
C LYS A 38 -5.55 16.08 7.80
N TYR A 39 -4.92 15.11 7.15
CA TYR A 39 -4.39 15.23 5.79
C TYR A 39 -5.08 14.25 4.86
N MET A 40 -5.29 14.68 3.62
CA MET A 40 -5.76 13.86 2.51
C MET A 40 -7.00 13.01 2.87
N PRO A 41 -8.11 13.61 3.30
CA PRO A 41 -9.29 12.87 3.75
C PRO A 41 -9.93 12.02 2.63
N GLU A 42 -9.56 12.27 1.38
CA GLU A 42 -9.95 11.51 0.19
C GLU A 42 -9.20 10.20 0.01
N LEU A 43 -8.05 10.01 0.69
CA LEU A 43 -7.25 8.79 0.55
C LEU A 43 -7.71 7.69 1.50
N SER A 44 -7.72 6.45 1.01
CA SER A 44 -7.77 5.25 1.84
C SER A 44 -6.36 4.91 2.33
N ALA A 45 -5.89 5.64 3.35
CA ALA A 45 -4.55 5.49 3.92
C ALA A 45 -4.46 4.22 4.79
N GLY A 46 -4.57 3.04 4.16
CA GLY A 46 -4.62 1.75 4.84
C GLY A 46 -3.32 1.36 5.52
N TYR A 47 -2.20 1.85 5.03
CA TYR A 47 -0.88 1.62 5.62
C TYR A 47 0.00 2.87 5.59
N ILE A 48 0.76 3.06 6.67
CA ILE A 48 1.71 4.17 6.82
C ILE A 48 3.07 3.62 7.26
N CYS A 49 4.17 4.09 6.66
CA CYS A 49 5.50 3.88 7.19
C CYS A 49 6.30 5.18 7.25
N ILE A 50 7.31 5.21 8.12
CA ILE A 50 8.20 6.35 8.31
C ILE A 50 9.63 5.89 7.98
N SER A 51 10.37 6.73 7.24
CA SER A 51 11.79 6.47 6.97
C SER A 51 12.61 6.37 8.27
N GLU A 52 13.68 5.59 8.26
CA GLU A 52 14.56 5.35 9.43
C GLU A 52 15.05 6.66 10.08
N ASN A 53 15.33 7.67 9.27
CA ASN A 53 15.76 9.00 9.74
C ASN A 53 14.63 9.88 10.29
N GLY A 54 13.38 9.42 10.25
CA GLY A 54 12.19 10.14 10.73
C GLY A 54 11.84 11.42 9.98
N LYS A 55 12.30 11.57 8.73
CA LYS A 55 12.07 12.78 7.93
C LYS A 55 10.91 12.67 6.97
N TYR A 56 10.56 11.45 6.57
CA TYR A 56 9.58 11.19 5.52
C TYR A 56 8.55 10.17 5.98
N LEU A 57 7.32 10.40 5.57
CA LEU A 57 6.21 9.47 5.77
C LEU A 57 5.70 9.05 4.40
N TYR A 58 5.41 7.76 4.25
CA TYR A 58 4.81 7.20 3.06
C TYR A 58 3.51 6.51 3.43
N THR A 59 2.53 6.62 2.56
CA THR A 59 1.24 5.93 2.70
C THR A 59 0.76 5.39 1.37
N VAL A 60 -0.12 4.44 1.42
CA VAL A 60 -0.86 3.94 0.27
C VAL A 60 -2.20 4.66 0.15
N ASP A 61 -2.73 4.76 -1.07
CA ASP A 61 -4.16 4.85 -1.31
C ASP A 61 -4.66 3.46 -1.69
N GLU A 62 -5.18 2.75 -0.71
CA GLU A 62 -5.58 1.34 -0.80
C GLU A 62 -6.94 1.22 -1.48
N ILE A 63 -6.96 1.46 -2.78
CA ILE A 63 -8.16 1.39 -3.62
C ILE A 63 -7.94 0.48 -4.82
N LYS A 64 -9.06 0.01 -5.36
CA LYS A 64 -9.08 -0.72 -6.63
C LYS A 64 -9.36 0.23 -7.80
N ARG A 65 -10.20 1.24 -7.58
CA ARG A 65 -10.65 2.16 -8.63
C ARG A 65 -10.77 3.56 -8.07
N HIS A 66 -10.16 4.51 -8.76
CA HIS A 66 -10.37 5.91 -8.45
C HIS A 66 -11.77 6.34 -8.89
N PRO A 67 -12.55 7.05 -8.05
CA PRO A 67 -13.93 7.42 -8.38
C PRO A 67 -14.05 8.29 -9.62
N ASP A 68 -13.07 9.13 -9.89
CA ASP A 68 -13.08 10.11 -10.98
C ASP A 68 -12.38 9.63 -12.27
N HIS A 69 -11.73 8.45 -12.24
CA HIS A 69 -10.98 7.91 -13.36
C HIS A 69 -11.37 6.47 -13.65
N MET A 70 -11.38 6.11 -14.94
CA MET A 70 -11.59 4.72 -15.37
C MET A 70 -10.38 3.83 -15.05
N GLU A 71 -9.25 4.41 -14.66
CA GLU A 71 -8.05 3.72 -14.25
C GLU A 71 -8.28 3.04 -12.91
N THR A 72 -7.80 1.81 -12.82
CA THR A 72 -8.07 0.92 -11.69
C THR A 72 -6.75 0.53 -11.03
N GLU A 73 -6.15 1.47 -10.32
CA GLU A 73 -4.92 1.21 -9.58
C GLU A 73 -4.87 2.03 -8.30
N GLY A 74 -4.15 1.51 -7.32
CA GLY A 74 -3.82 2.27 -6.13
C GLY A 74 -2.60 3.17 -6.34
N SER A 75 -2.30 3.99 -5.37
CA SER A 75 -1.16 4.90 -5.42
C SER A 75 -0.35 4.90 -4.12
N ILE A 76 0.88 5.40 -4.22
CA ILE A 76 1.78 5.59 -3.08
C ILE A 76 2.07 7.08 -2.98
N TRP A 77 2.00 7.61 -1.76
CA TRP A 77 2.16 9.02 -1.45
C TRP A 77 3.34 9.24 -0.52
N ALA A 78 4.14 10.27 -0.80
CA ALA A 78 5.30 10.68 -0.02
C ALA A 78 5.10 12.05 0.60
N PHE A 79 5.39 12.15 1.90
CA PHE A 79 5.31 13.39 2.66
C PHE A 79 6.61 13.67 3.40
N LYS A 80 6.96 14.96 3.49
CA LYS A 80 8.00 15.44 4.39
C LYS A 80 7.39 15.74 5.75
N ILE A 81 8.04 15.27 6.82
CA ILE A 81 7.66 15.54 8.21
C ILE A 81 8.40 16.79 8.70
N ASP A 82 7.70 17.81 9.18
CA ASP A 82 8.31 18.87 9.98
C ASP A 82 8.53 18.36 11.42
N ARG A 83 9.77 18.15 11.78
CA ARG A 83 10.14 17.57 13.08
C ARG A 83 9.86 18.46 14.28
N ARG A 84 9.50 19.75 14.06
CA ARG A 84 9.18 20.70 15.15
C ARG A 84 7.77 20.47 15.69
N ASP A 85 6.84 20.16 14.81
CA ASP A 85 5.41 20.10 15.12
C ASP A 85 4.69 18.86 14.54
N GLY A 86 5.42 17.99 13.81
CA GLY A 86 4.88 16.76 13.21
C GLY A 86 4.04 16.99 11.96
N THR A 87 3.92 18.22 11.47
CA THR A 87 3.09 18.51 10.29
C THR A 87 3.66 17.85 9.03
N LEU A 88 2.76 17.50 8.11
CA LEU A 88 3.08 16.84 6.84
C LEU A 88 3.00 17.82 5.68
N LYS A 89 3.97 17.72 4.78
CA LYS A 89 3.94 18.39 3.50
C LYS A 89 4.11 17.36 2.40
N GLU A 90 3.13 17.27 1.49
CA GLU A 90 3.23 16.41 0.33
C GLU A 90 4.49 16.73 -0.50
N ILE A 91 5.18 15.68 -0.95
CA ILE A 91 6.29 15.76 -1.89
C ILE A 91 5.78 15.37 -3.28
N ASN A 92 5.28 14.15 -3.41
CA ASN A 92 4.67 13.64 -4.63
C ASN A 92 3.94 12.32 -4.36
N HIS A 93 3.27 11.83 -5.40
CA HIS A 93 2.68 10.50 -5.43
C HIS A 93 2.92 9.85 -6.80
N ILE A 94 2.84 8.53 -6.85
CA ILE A 94 2.94 7.72 -8.07
C ILE A 94 1.99 6.53 -8.00
N SER A 95 1.72 5.89 -9.14
CA SER A 95 1.03 4.60 -9.19
C SER A 95 1.74 3.54 -8.36
N SER A 96 0.99 2.66 -7.70
CA SER A 96 1.52 1.44 -7.09
C SER A 96 1.73 0.30 -8.11
N TYR A 97 1.30 0.50 -9.35
CA TYR A 97 1.28 -0.49 -10.43
C TYR A 97 0.47 -1.75 -10.09
N GLY A 98 -0.55 -1.60 -9.27
CA GLY A 98 -1.46 -2.66 -8.88
C GLY A 98 -2.67 -2.13 -8.12
N VAL A 99 -3.55 -3.02 -7.73
CA VAL A 99 -4.76 -2.67 -6.99
C VAL A 99 -4.62 -3.06 -5.53
N PHE A 100 -5.23 -2.26 -4.65
CA PHE A 100 -5.16 -2.42 -3.21
C PHE A 100 -3.73 -2.54 -2.68
N PRO A 101 -2.84 -1.52 -2.91
CA PRO A 101 -1.56 -1.47 -2.22
C PRO A 101 -1.82 -1.40 -0.71
N ASN A 102 -1.35 -2.39 0.05
CA ASN A 102 -1.74 -2.56 1.44
C ASN A 102 -0.56 -2.60 2.41
N TYR A 103 0.67 -2.56 1.92
CA TYR A 103 1.85 -2.52 2.76
C TYR A 103 3.03 -1.85 2.08
N LEU A 104 3.84 -1.13 2.88
CA LEU A 104 5.07 -0.44 2.44
C LEU A 104 6.21 -0.76 3.39
N ALA A 105 7.42 -0.82 2.86
CA ALA A 105 8.64 -0.84 3.65
C ALA A 105 9.72 0.00 2.97
N VAL A 106 10.47 0.77 3.75
CA VAL A 106 11.58 1.60 3.27
C VAL A 106 12.89 0.97 3.69
N SER A 107 13.87 0.88 2.76
CA SER A 107 15.23 0.44 3.08
C SER A 107 15.87 1.35 4.12
N LYS A 108 16.79 0.83 4.94
CA LYS A 108 17.45 1.62 5.99
C LYS A 108 18.27 2.78 5.43
N ASP A 109 18.84 2.59 4.25
CA ASP A 109 19.59 3.65 3.58
C ASP A 109 18.68 4.73 2.97
N GLY A 110 17.36 4.52 2.98
CA GLY A 110 16.35 5.46 2.48
C GLY A 110 16.35 5.65 0.96
N ARG A 111 16.92 4.70 0.20
CA ARG A 111 17.00 4.80 -1.26
C ARG A 111 15.94 3.98 -1.99
N HIS A 112 15.30 3.03 -1.32
CA HIS A 112 14.28 2.17 -1.92
C HIS A 112 13.04 2.11 -1.05
N LEU A 113 11.90 2.02 -1.71
CA LEU A 113 10.61 1.72 -1.10
C LEU A 113 10.05 0.48 -1.78
N PHE A 114 9.57 -0.46 -0.96
CA PHE A 114 8.91 -1.68 -1.40
C PHE A 114 7.43 -1.59 -1.08
N ALA A 115 6.61 -2.02 -2.02
CA ALA A 115 5.17 -2.08 -1.87
C ALA A 115 4.65 -3.46 -2.24
N VAL A 116 3.56 -3.89 -1.62
CA VAL A 116 2.77 -5.02 -2.08
C VAL A 116 1.38 -4.56 -2.45
N ASN A 117 0.91 -5.05 -3.58
CA ASN A 117 -0.44 -4.90 -4.08
C ASN A 117 -1.19 -6.20 -3.82
N TYR A 118 -2.24 -6.12 -3.03
CA TYR A 118 -3.03 -7.27 -2.61
C TYR A 118 -3.69 -8.01 -3.79
N GLY A 119 -3.99 -7.28 -4.87
CA GLY A 119 -4.87 -7.76 -5.92
C GLY A 119 -6.33 -7.62 -5.50
N SER A 120 -7.21 -8.39 -6.07
CA SER A 120 -8.61 -8.44 -5.61
C SER A 120 -9.16 -9.85 -5.60
N GLU A 121 -10.25 -10.04 -4.85
CA GLU A 121 -11.01 -11.29 -4.81
C GLU A 121 -12.02 -11.39 -5.97
N ASP A 122 -12.06 -10.40 -6.85
CA ASP A 122 -12.95 -10.40 -8.01
C ASP A 122 -12.46 -11.37 -9.08
N VAL A 123 -13.39 -12.09 -9.65
CA VAL A 123 -13.15 -13.10 -10.68
C VAL A 123 -13.77 -12.69 -11.99
N LEU A 124 -12.96 -12.59 -13.02
CA LEU A 124 -13.42 -12.48 -14.40
C LEU A 124 -13.63 -13.90 -14.98
N ILE A 125 -14.78 -14.10 -15.59
CA ILE A 125 -15.07 -15.33 -16.31
C ILE A 125 -14.77 -15.12 -17.79
N ARG A 126 -13.85 -15.94 -18.33
CA ARG A 126 -13.56 -15.99 -19.75
C ARG A 126 -13.94 -17.34 -20.32
N THR A 127 -14.75 -17.34 -21.37
CA THR A 127 -15.04 -18.57 -22.12
C THR A 127 -14.02 -18.73 -23.25
N LYS A 128 -13.48 -19.93 -23.40
CA LYS A 128 -12.56 -20.30 -24.49
C LYS A 128 -12.94 -21.65 -25.07
N ARG A 129 -12.48 -21.92 -26.30
CA ARG A 129 -12.54 -23.28 -26.87
C ARG A 129 -11.21 -23.97 -26.64
N ASN A 130 -11.25 -25.18 -26.13
CA ASN A 130 -10.07 -26.00 -26.02
C ASN A 130 -9.67 -26.62 -27.40
N HIS A 131 -8.57 -27.34 -27.41
CA HIS A 131 -8.07 -27.99 -28.61
C HIS A 131 -9.01 -29.07 -29.21
N LYS A 132 -10.01 -29.53 -28.44
CA LYS A 132 -11.06 -30.46 -28.89
C LYS A 132 -12.31 -29.74 -29.41
N GLY A 133 -12.35 -28.39 -29.35
CA GLY A 133 -13.49 -27.58 -29.75
C GLY A 133 -14.57 -27.44 -28.66
N GLU A 134 -14.35 -27.96 -27.45
CA GLU A 134 -15.28 -27.86 -26.32
C GLU A 134 -15.17 -26.46 -25.67
N ILE A 135 -16.28 -25.99 -25.12
CA ILE A 135 -16.30 -24.71 -24.36
C ILE A 135 -15.79 -24.96 -22.93
N GLU A 136 -14.79 -24.20 -22.53
CA GLU A 136 -14.26 -24.18 -21.19
C GLU A 136 -14.46 -22.78 -20.55
N ILE A 137 -14.70 -22.78 -19.24
CA ILE A 137 -14.72 -21.56 -18.42
C ILE A 137 -13.37 -21.42 -17.74
N GLU A 138 -12.75 -20.28 -17.90
CA GLU A 138 -11.52 -19.89 -17.23
C GLU A 138 -11.83 -18.77 -16.23
N HIS A 139 -11.40 -18.95 -14.99
CA HIS A 139 -11.48 -17.92 -13.96
C HIS A 139 -10.15 -17.16 -13.95
N LEU A 140 -10.24 -15.84 -14.12
CA LEU A 140 -9.10 -14.93 -14.08
C LEU A 140 -9.23 -14.07 -12.84
N TYR A 141 -8.25 -14.15 -11.97
CA TYR A 141 -8.12 -13.30 -10.81
C TYR A 141 -7.27 -12.07 -11.16
N GLU A 142 -7.53 -10.95 -10.52
CA GLU A 142 -6.65 -9.82 -10.63
C GLU A 142 -5.28 -10.13 -10.01
N GLU A 143 -4.24 -9.71 -10.72
CA GLU A 143 -2.88 -10.03 -10.33
C GLU A 143 -2.48 -9.23 -9.09
N SER A 144 -1.94 -9.92 -8.12
CA SER A 144 -1.23 -9.34 -6.99
C SER A 144 0.27 -9.25 -7.30
N SER A 145 0.96 -8.32 -6.67
CA SER A 145 2.35 -8.04 -7.01
C SER A 145 3.16 -7.48 -5.85
N MET A 146 4.47 -7.53 -6.02
CA MET A 146 5.46 -6.82 -5.22
C MET A 146 6.18 -5.84 -6.14
N ALA A 147 6.31 -4.60 -5.72
CA ALA A 147 6.95 -3.53 -6.47
C ALA A 147 8.10 -2.92 -5.68
N ALA A 148 9.18 -2.57 -6.37
CA ALA A 148 10.32 -1.84 -5.83
C ALA A 148 10.45 -0.49 -6.53
N PHE A 149 10.61 0.56 -5.76
CA PHE A 149 10.74 1.94 -6.24
C PHE A 149 12.03 2.56 -5.73
N SER A 150 12.68 3.38 -6.56
CA SER A 150 13.73 4.27 -6.07
C SER A 150 13.14 5.48 -5.37
N LEU A 151 13.88 6.01 -4.39
CA LEU A 151 13.57 7.23 -3.66
C LEU A 151 14.61 8.30 -3.98
N ARG A 152 14.13 9.54 -4.16
CA ARG A 152 14.98 10.71 -4.34
C ARG A 152 15.59 11.16 -3.02
N GLU A 153 16.64 11.97 -3.07
CA GLU A 153 17.30 12.54 -1.88
C GLU A 153 16.36 13.39 -1.01
N ASP A 154 15.34 14.01 -1.61
CA ASP A 154 14.31 14.77 -0.91
C ASP A 154 13.22 13.90 -0.27
N GLY A 155 13.35 12.58 -0.39
CA GLY A 155 12.38 11.57 0.09
C GLY A 155 11.19 11.34 -0.84
N GLY A 156 11.17 11.97 -2.00
CA GLY A 156 10.13 11.75 -3.01
C GLY A 156 10.28 10.39 -3.69
N LEU A 157 9.16 9.88 -4.16
CA LEU A 157 9.10 8.69 -5.01
C LEU A 157 9.66 9.06 -6.39
N ASP A 158 10.47 8.16 -6.97
CA ASP A 158 11.11 8.42 -8.26
C ASP A 158 10.53 7.51 -9.34
N GLN A 159 11.01 6.29 -9.48
CA GLN A 159 10.57 5.38 -10.53
C GLN A 159 10.39 3.94 -10.03
N LEU A 160 9.55 3.20 -10.74
CA LEU A 160 9.48 1.75 -10.58
C LEU A 160 10.78 1.13 -11.10
N GLU A 161 11.45 0.35 -10.26
CA GLU A 161 12.69 -0.38 -10.61
C GLU A 161 12.42 -1.84 -10.95
N ASP A 162 11.51 -2.49 -10.22
CA ASP A 162 11.12 -3.88 -10.48
C ASP A 162 9.67 -4.14 -10.03
N LEU A 163 9.02 -5.06 -10.72
CA LEU A 163 7.69 -5.56 -10.41
C LEU A 163 7.66 -7.07 -10.56
N ARG A 164 7.26 -7.76 -9.50
CA ARG A 164 7.08 -9.21 -9.48
C ARG A 164 5.64 -9.56 -9.17
N LYS A 165 5.02 -10.34 -10.05
CA LYS A 165 3.72 -10.93 -9.76
C LYS A 165 3.89 -11.95 -8.65
N ALA A 166 2.94 -11.98 -7.72
CA ALA A 166 2.91 -13.03 -6.72
C ALA A 166 2.44 -14.33 -7.37
N GLU A 167 3.08 -15.44 -6.99
CA GLU A 167 2.73 -16.77 -7.43
C GLU A 167 2.33 -17.60 -6.21
N GLY A 168 1.17 -18.22 -6.27
CA GLY A 168 0.65 -19.06 -5.19
C GLY A 168 0.11 -20.38 -5.71
N ILE A 169 -0.07 -21.33 -4.81
CA ILE A 169 -0.70 -22.61 -5.12
C ILE A 169 -2.10 -22.58 -4.50
N PRO A 170 -3.17 -22.61 -5.31
CA PRO A 170 -4.54 -22.59 -4.79
C PRO A 170 -4.76 -23.73 -3.77
N SER A 171 -5.26 -23.38 -2.59
CA SER A 171 -5.60 -24.37 -1.58
C SER A 171 -6.93 -25.04 -1.90
N ARG A 172 -6.95 -26.38 -1.90
CA ARG A 172 -8.19 -27.15 -2.04
C ARG A 172 -9.08 -27.10 -0.79
N PHE A 173 -8.56 -26.65 0.35
CA PHE A 173 -9.28 -26.61 1.62
C PHE A 173 -9.95 -25.27 1.90
N PHE A 174 -9.44 -24.18 1.28
CA PHE A 174 -9.91 -22.81 1.50
C PHE A 174 -10.10 -22.09 0.15
N GLU A 175 -10.92 -22.69 -0.73
CA GLU A 175 -11.04 -22.27 -2.14
C GLU A 175 -11.36 -20.78 -2.34
N TRP A 176 -12.08 -20.16 -1.42
CA TRP A 176 -12.44 -18.75 -1.58
C TRP A 176 -11.43 -17.78 -0.98
N PHE A 177 -10.63 -18.17 0.02
CA PHE A 177 -9.58 -17.33 0.62
C PHE A 177 -8.24 -17.46 -0.09
N GLN A 178 -7.97 -18.60 -0.69
CA GLN A 178 -6.69 -18.96 -1.26
C GLN A 178 -6.83 -19.38 -2.72
N SER A 179 -7.70 -18.68 -3.44
CA SER A 179 -7.91 -18.89 -4.87
C SER A 179 -6.83 -18.17 -5.72
N ALA A 180 -6.19 -17.17 -5.15
CA ALA A 180 -5.11 -16.40 -5.74
C ALA A 180 -4.11 -15.92 -4.66
N PRO A 181 -2.87 -15.57 -5.01
CA PRO A 181 -1.93 -14.94 -4.09
C PRO A 181 -2.44 -13.58 -3.63
N HIS A 182 -2.21 -13.27 -2.34
CA HIS A 182 -2.57 -12.01 -1.72
C HIS A 182 -1.46 -11.54 -0.77
N PRO A 183 -0.34 -10.99 -1.28
CA PRO A 183 0.75 -10.49 -0.45
C PRO A 183 0.24 -9.38 0.46
N HIS A 184 0.58 -9.48 1.75
CA HIS A 184 -0.06 -8.67 2.79
C HIS A 184 0.91 -7.98 3.74
N CYS A 185 2.16 -8.36 3.75
CA CYS A 185 3.16 -7.78 4.65
C CYS A 185 4.55 -7.87 4.05
N ILE A 186 5.38 -6.87 4.31
CA ILE A 186 6.80 -6.84 3.95
C ILE A 186 7.64 -6.71 5.21
N GLY A 187 8.63 -7.59 5.36
CA GLY A 187 9.70 -7.46 6.32
C GLY A 187 11.03 -7.26 5.60
N ILE A 188 11.86 -6.34 6.08
CA ILE A 188 13.24 -6.18 5.62
C ILE A 188 14.17 -6.74 6.70
N SER A 189 15.14 -7.57 6.29
CA SER A 189 16.11 -8.12 7.24
C SER A 189 16.95 -7.03 7.90
N PRO A 190 17.47 -7.25 9.14
CA PRO A 190 18.26 -6.25 9.85
C PRO A 190 19.51 -5.76 9.13
N ASP A 191 20.02 -6.53 8.18
CA ASP A 191 21.19 -6.21 7.34
C ASP A 191 20.84 -5.65 5.97
N ASP A 192 19.54 -5.40 5.70
CA ASP A 192 18.99 -4.88 4.43
C ASP A 192 19.26 -5.78 3.20
N GLN A 193 19.59 -7.07 3.43
CA GLN A 193 19.94 -7.99 2.35
C GLN A 193 18.77 -8.84 1.86
N MET A 194 17.72 -8.95 2.65
CA MET A 194 16.56 -9.79 2.32
C MET A 194 15.25 -9.02 2.51
N ILE A 195 14.33 -9.26 1.60
CA ILE A 195 12.93 -8.84 1.71
C ILE A 195 12.10 -10.11 1.88
N LEU A 196 11.27 -10.11 2.91
CA LEU A 196 10.34 -11.17 3.22
C LEU A 196 8.93 -10.65 2.93
N VAL A 197 8.17 -11.38 2.16
CA VAL A 197 6.76 -11.07 1.89
C VAL A 197 5.91 -12.19 2.43
N ALA A 198 4.97 -11.84 3.30
CA ALA A 198 3.97 -12.78 3.77
C ALA A 198 2.75 -12.70 2.85
N ASP A 199 2.36 -13.84 2.31
CA ASP A 199 1.20 -13.99 1.44
C ASP A 199 0.06 -14.62 2.24
N ARG A 200 -1.15 -14.10 2.07
CA ARG A 200 -2.36 -14.59 2.72
C ARG A 200 -3.11 -15.63 1.86
N GLY A 201 -2.90 -15.55 0.55
CA GLY A 201 -3.57 -16.35 -0.46
C GLY A 201 -3.03 -17.75 -0.69
#